data_adb23fcf296de7589713e1a61516902b
#
_entry.id   adb23fcf296de7589713e1a61516902b
#
_cell.length_a   1.000
_cell.length_b   1.000
_cell.length_c   1.000
_cell.angle_alpha   90.00
_cell.angle_beta   90.00
_cell.angle_gamma   90.00
#
_symmetry.space_group_name_H-M   'P 1'
#
loop_
_entity.id
_entity.type
_entity.pdbx_description
1 polymer ?
#
loop_
_entity_poly.entity_id
_entity_poly.type
_entity_poly.pdbx_seq_one_letter_code
_entity_poly.pdbx_strand_id
1 'polypeptide(L)'
;DFDDKIIPPLKRVLPLFIYSVGAIRLLDYFGFSISPILAGLGIGGIAVALAIQRPLGNFFAGTSVLTEGALKEDDFIEIEGGIAGYVSSVGWRSTKIRDRFNNLVIIPNSKMAESIVTNYYSPETAINLIITSGVAYEEDLENVEKTVFESLNQLLKTSKYVAENTEPGFGFSEFGDSNINFWVRMQAKDWPASFQLKSEIIKVIHKNFNNKKITINYPTRRIINDNEQ
;
A
#
# COMPACT_ATOMS: atom_id res chain seq x y z
N ASP A 1 -6.46 -25.96 9.07
CA ASP A 1 -7.08 -26.29 7.79
C ASP A 1 -8.51 -25.79 7.77
N PHE A 2 -8.97 -25.30 6.61
CA PHE A 2 -10.31 -24.74 6.40
C PHE A 2 -11.38 -25.82 6.62
N ASP A 3 -11.12 -27.01 6.14
CA ASP A 3 -12.04 -28.14 6.20
C ASP A 3 -12.35 -28.56 7.64
N ASP A 4 -11.37 -28.59 8.52
CA ASP A 4 -11.55 -29.02 9.91
C ASP A 4 -12.39 -28.07 10.77
N LYS A 5 -12.51 -26.80 10.36
CA LYS A 5 -13.24 -25.78 11.12
C LYS A 5 -14.66 -25.52 10.62
N ILE A 6 -14.92 -25.72 9.33
CA ILE A 6 -16.20 -25.39 8.70
C ILE A 6 -17.08 -26.61 8.51
N ILE A 7 -16.50 -27.76 8.20
CA ILE A 7 -17.28 -29.02 7.99
C ILE A 7 -18.08 -29.45 9.22
N PRO A 8 -17.56 -29.42 10.46
CA PRO A 8 -18.32 -29.88 11.61
C PRO A 8 -19.60 -29.09 11.89
N PRO A 9 -19.63 -27.74 11.87
CA PRO A 9 -20.91 -27.01 11.98
C PRO A 9 -21.88 -27.31 10.86
N LEU A 10 -21.41 -27.41 9.62
CA LEU A 10 -22.27 -27.71 8.45
C LEU A 10 -22.93 -29.09 8.55
N LYS A 11 -22.17 -30.10 9.00
CA LYS A 11 -22.70 -31.46 9.25
C LYS A 11 -23.80 -31.47 10.30
N ARG A 12 -23.85 -30.53 11.21
CA ARG A 12 -24.92 -30.43 12.22
C ARG A 12 -26.14 -29.68 11.72
N VAL A 13 -25.95 -28.63 10.94
CA VAL A 13 -27.03 -27.75 10.46
C VAL A 13 -27.80 -28.39 9.29
N LEU A 14 -27.11 -29.07 8.39
CA LEU A 14 -27.72 -29.65 7.19
C LEU A 14 -28.81 -30.70 7.48
N PRO A 15 -28.62 -31.69 8.40
CA PRO A 15 -29.68 -32.61 8.76
C PRO A 15 -30.90 -31.92 9.37
N LEU A 16 -30.68 -30.92 10.25
CA LEU A 16 -31.76 -30.15 10.85
C LEU A 16 -32.62 -29.47 9.79
N PHE A 17 -31.99 -28.86 8.78
CA PHE A 17 -32.70 -28.25 7.65
C PHE A 17 -33.52 -29.28 6.85
N ILE A 18 -32.92 -30.44 6.51
CA ILE A 18 -33.57 -31.50 5.75
C ILE A 18 -34.77 -32.05 6.52
N TYR A 19 -34.64 -32.34 7.82
CA TYR A 19 -35.74 -32.81 8.65
C TYR A 19 -36.83 -31.76 8.79
N SER A 20 -36.51 -30.49 8.90
CA SER A 20 -37.50 -29.41 8.95
C SER A 20 -38.33 -29.33 7.67
N VAL A 21 -37.68 -29.41 6.52
CA VAL A 21 -38.36 -29.43 5.20
C VAL A 21 -39.26 -30.69 5.09
N GLY A 22 -38.75 -31.86 5.51
CA GLY A 22 -39.53 -33.11 5.53
C GLY A 22 -40.77 -33.03 6.44
N ALA A 23 -40.63 -32.46 7.62
CA ALA A 23 -41.73 -32.26 8.56
C ALA A 23 -42.81 -31.32 7.99
N ILE A 24 -42.42 -30.22 7.35
CA ILE A 24 -43.36 -29.29 6.70
C ILE A 24 -44.13 -30.01 5.58
N ARG A 25 -43.46 -30.82 4.75
CA ARG A 25 -44.08 -31.59 3.69
C ARG A 25 -45.06 -32.62 4.23
N LEU A 26 -44.77 -33.29 5.36
CA LEU A 26 -45.67 -34.22 6.02
C LEU A 26 -46.94 -33.52 6.55
N LEU A 27 -46.77 -32.34 7.16
CA LEU A 27 -47.91 -31.56 7.64
C LEU A 27 -48.84 -31.14 6.49
N ASP A 28 -48.28 -30.71 5.37
CA ASP A 28 -48.99 -30.34 4.15
C ASP A 28 -49.79 -31.56 3.60
N TYR A 29 -49.14 -32.73 3.55
CA TYR A 29 -49.78 -33.97 3.12
C TYR A 29 -50.99 -34.38 4.00
N PHE A 30 -50.91 -34.12 5.30
CA PHE A 30 -52.04 -34.36 6.25
C PHE A 30 -53.07 -33.23 6.23
N GLY A 31 -52.99 -32.25 5.36
CA GLY A 31 -53.96 -31.17 5.20
C GLY A 31 -53.86 -30.05 6.23
N PHE A 32 -52.76 -29.98 7.00
CA PHE A 32 -52.51 -28.84 7.89
C PHE A 32 -52.08 -27.62 7.11
N SER A 33 -52.61 -26.45 7.47
CA SER A 33 -52.17 -25.19 6.86
C SER A 33 -50.73 -24.88 7.23
N ILE A 34 -49.82 -24.91 6.24
CA ILE A 34 -48.40 -24.60 6.42
C ILE A 34 -48.09 -23.09 6.28
N SER A 35 -49.08 -22.29 5.83
CA SER A 35 -48.88 -20.85 5.61
C SER A 35 -48.33 -20.07 6.82
N PRO A 36 -48.80 -20.28 8.07
CA PRO A 36 -48.22 -19.62 9.24
C PRO A 36 -46.78 -20.04 9.50
N ILE A 37 -46.44 -21.32 9.24
CA ILE A 37 -45.08 -21.84 9.42
C ILE A 37 -44.12 -21.20 8.39
N LEU A 38 -44.59 -21.16 7.13
CA LEU A 38 -43.79 -20.50 6.06
C LEU A 38 -43.60 -19.00 6.31
N ALA A 39 -44.62 -18.30 6.81
CA ALA A 39 -44.51 -16.90 7.20
C ALA A 39 -43.46 -16.71 8.30
N GLY A 40 -43.52 -17.55 9.36
CA GLY A 40 -42.52 -17.52 10.43
C GLY A 40 -41.10 -17.86 9.96
N LEU A 41 -40.94 -18.86 9.10
CA LEU A 41 -39.67 -19.20 8.48
C LEU A 41 -39.14 -18.08 7.56
N GLY A 42 -40.02 -17.35 6.86
CA GLY A 42 -39.66 -16.20 6.06
C GLY A 42 -39.02 -15.08 6.89
N ILE A 43 -39.69 -14.73 8.00
CA ILE A 43 -39.15 -13.69 8.92
C ILE A 43 -37.85 -14.16 9.58
N GLY A 44 -37.83 -15.43 10.04
CA GLY A 44 -36.62 -16.04 10.62
C GLY A 44 -35.48 -16.12 9.62
N GLY A 45 -35.77 -16.40 8.35
CA GLY A 45 -34.79 -16.40 7.26
C GLY A 45 -34.14 -15.03 7.01
N ILE A 46 -34.95 -13.95 7.07
CA ILE A 46 -34.42 -12.59 6.97
C ILE A 46 -33.46 -12.29 8.14
N ALA A 47 -33.85 -12.66 9.37
CA ALA A 47 -33.03 -12.47 10.54
C ALA A 47 -31.67 -13.21 10.42
N VAL A 48 -31.70 -14.45 9.95
CA VAL A 48 -30.48 -15.24 9.69
C VAL A 48 -29.66 -14.63 8.59
N ALA A 49 -30.28 -14.20 7.48
CA ALA A 49 -29.56 -13.56 6.36
C ALA A 49 -28.82 -12.32 6.82
N LEU A 50 -29.44 -11.46 7.62
CA LEU A 50 -28.79 -10.25 8.19
C LEU A 50 -27.65 -10.61 9.15
N ALA A 51 -27.78 -11.68 9.93
CA ALA A 51 -26.77 -12.16 10.86
C ALA A 51 -25.49 -12.66 10.13
N ILE A 52 -25.66 -13.32 8.98
CA ILE A 52 -24.53 -13.87 8.20
C ILE A 52 -24.01 -12.92 7.10
N GLN A 53 -24.66 -11.78 6.89
CA GLN A 53 -24.31 -10.83 5.83
C GLN A 53 -22.82 -10.43 5.86
N ARG A 54 -22.31 -10.04 7.04
CA ARG A 54 -20.90 -9.63 7.20
C ARG A 54 -19.90 -10.77 6.99
N PRO A 55 -20.05 -11.96 7.62
CA PRO A 55 -19.19 -13.10 7.32
C PRO A 55 -19.16 -13.48 5.85
N LEU A 56 -20.32 -13.48 5.18
CA LEU A 56 -20.42 -13.80 3.76
C LEU A 56 -19.77 -12.74 2.89
N GLY A 57 -19.93 -11.45 3.20
CA GLY A 57 -19.26 -10.35 2.55
C GLY A 57 -17.72 -10.46 2.64
N ASN A 58 -17.19 -10.78 3.83
CA ASN A 58 -15.74 -11.00 3.98
C ASN A 58 -15.22 -12.21 3.19
N PHE A 59 -16.01 -13.27 3.08
CA PHE A 59 -15.66 -14.45 2.29
C PHE A 59 -15.57 -14.10 0.79
N PHE A 60 -16.57 -13.44 0.24
CA PHE A 60 -16.57 -13.03 -1.17
C PHE A 60 -15.45 -12.01 -1.46
N ALA A 61 -15.28 -11.03 -0.58
CA ALA A 61 -14.19 -10.06 -0.72
C ALA A 61 -12.80 -10.74 -0.72
N GLY A 62 -12.57 -11.71 0.20
CA GLY A 62 -11.32 -12.47 0.24
C GLY A 62 -11.10 -13.29 -1.02
N THR A 63 -12.16 -13.91 -1.54
CA THR A 63 -12.10 -14.67 -2.81
C THR A 63 -11.77 -13.73 -3.97
N SER A 64 -12.38 -12.53 -4.05
CA SER A 64 -12.11 -11.54 -5.09
C SER A 64 -10.64 -11.09 -5.05
N VAL A 65 -10.13 -10.69 -3.89
CA VAL A 65 -8.73 -10.27 -3.71
C VAL A 65 -7.75 -11.35 -4.17
N LEU A 66 -8.03 -12.62 -3.86
CA LEU A 66 -7.19 -13.75 -4.28
C LEU A 66 -7.26 -14.01 -5.79
N THR A 67 -8.47 -13.96 -6.37
CA THR A 67 -8.68 -14.27 -7.80
C THR A 67 -8.17 -13.17 -8.72
N GLU A 68 -8.27 -11.92 -8.33
CA GLU A 68 -7.73 -10.79 -9.08
C GLU A 68 -6.20 -10.77 -9.07
N GLY A 69 -5.56 -11.46 -8.14
CA GLY A 69 -4.10 -11.48 -7.99
C GLY A 69 -3.48 -10.12 -7.68
N ALA A 70 -4.29 -9.17 -7.24
CA ALA A 70 -3.87 -7.81 -6.91
C ALA A 70 -2.92 -7.77 -5.70
N LEU A 71 -3.04 -8.74 -4.81
CA LEU A 71 -2.22 -8.88 -3.61
C LEU A 71 -1.65 -10.30 -3.54
N LYS A 72 -0.33 -10.38 -3.33
CA LYS A 72 0.40 -11.63 -3.11
C LYS A 72 1.02 -11.63 -1.74
N GLU A 73 1.32 -12.82 -1.20
CA GLU A 73 2.15 -12.94 0.00
C GLU A 73 3.51 -12.30 -0.28
N ASP A 74 4.05 -11.64 0.74
CA ASP A 74 5.29 -10.86 0.73
C ASP A 74 5.24 -9.55 -0.07
N ASP A 75 4.13 -9.17 -0.69
CA ASP A 75 3.97 -7.82 -1.25
C ASP A 75 4.02 -6.78 -0.13
N PHE A 76 4.73 -5.67 -0.37
CA PHE A 76 4.65 -4.50 0.50
C PHE A 76 3.54 -3.58 0.03
N ILE A 77 2.54 -3.40 0.90
CA ILE A 77 1.35 -2.60 0.59
C ILE A 77 1.13 -1.48 1.60
N GLU A 78 0.44 -0.45 1.17
CA GLU A 78 -0.09 0.61 2.01
C GLU A 78 -1.58 0.78 1.72
N ILE A 79 -2.37 0.81 2.80
CA ILE A 79 -3.82 0.92 2.75
C ILE A 79 -4.20 2.33 3.19
N GLU A 80 -5.27 2.86 2.63
CA GLU A 80 -5.86 4.12 3.05
C GLU A 80 -5.98 4.19 4.58
N GLY A 81 -5.49 5.30 5.17
CA GLY A 81 -5.37 5.47 6.64
C GLY A 81 -3.98 5.15 7.18
N GLY A 82 -2.97 4.89 6.31
CA GLY A 82 -1.55 4.81 6.69
C GLY A 82 -1.10 3.47 7.25
N ILE A 83 -1.92 2.41 7.12
CA ILE A 83 -1.51 1.05 7.48
C ILE A 83 -0.63 0.52 6.37
N ALA A 84 0.66 0.30 6.65
CA ALA A 84 1.62 -0.20 5.67
C ALA A 84 2.42 -1.39 6.21
N GLY A 85 2.70 -2.37 5.35
CA GLY A 85 3.47 -3.54 5.72
C GLY A 85 3.44 -4.65 4.68
N TYR A 86 4.08 -5.77 5.02
CA TYR A 86 4.13 -6.96 4.17
C TYR A 86 2.89 -7.83 4.36
N VAL A 87 2.30 -8.27 3.28
CA VAL A 87 1.20 -9.25 3.29
C VAL A 87 1.75 -10.59 3.78
N SER A 88 1.36 -10.98 4.99
CA SER A 88 1.77 -12.28 5.57
C SER A 88 0.89 -13.43 5.09
N SER A 89 -0.40 -13.19 4.91
CA SER A 89 -1.34 -14.16 4.33
C SER A 89 -2.68 -13.52 4.03
N VAL A 90 -3.35 -14.03 3.01
CA VAL A 90 -4.75 -13.68 2.70
C VAL A 90 -5.61 -14.89 3.06
N GLY A 91 -6.39 -14.78 4.14
CA GLY A 91 -7.31 -15.82 4.59
C GLY A 91 -8.72 -15.61 4.05
N TRP A 92 -9.61 -16.54 4.31
CA TRP A 92 -11.02 -16.49 3.86
C TRP A 92 -11.81 -15.29 4.43
N ARG A 93 -11.44 -14.80 5.60
CA ARG A 93 -12.13 -13.70 6.31
C ARG A 93 -11.31 -12.44 6.45
N SER A 94 -9.99 -12.57 6.51
CA SER A 94 -9.10 -11.45 6.83
C SER A 94 -7.75 -11.62 6.17
N THR A 95 -7.17 -10.50 5.76
CA THR A 95 -5.78 -10.36 5.33
C THR A 95 -4.91 -9.97 6.52
N LYS A 96 -3.78 -10.63 6.67
CA LYS A 96 -2.79 -10.36 7.71
C LYS A 96 -1.61 -9.62 7.12
N ILE A 97 -1.22 -8.52 7.76
CA ILE A 97 -0.11 -7.67 7.35
C ILE A 97 0.87 -7.57 8.50
N ARG A 98 2.15 -7.71 8.20
CA ARG A 98 3.23 -7.46 9.15
C ARG A 98 3.78 -6.06 8.91
N ASP A 99 3.58 -5.15 9.87
CA ASP A 99 4.06 -3.79 9.77
C ASP A 99 5.59 -3.67 9.95
N ARG A 100 6.12 -2.45 9.76
CA ARG A 100 7.56 -2.15 9.92
C ARG A 100 8.10 -2.35 11.34
N PHE A 101 7.21 -2.38 12.34
CA PHE A 101 7.56 -2.61 13.74
C PHE A 101 7.43 -4.09 14.13
N ASN A 102 7.19 -4.97 13.15
CA ASN A 102 6.96 -6.40 13.32
C ASN A 102 5.64 -6.74 14.06
N ASN A 103 4.66 -5.83 14.07
CA ASN A 103 3.32 -6.12 14.58
C ASN A 103 2.48 -6.79 13.51
N LEU A 104 1.58 -7.67 13.96
CA LEU A 104 0.59 -8.29 13.09
C LEU A 104 -0.68 -7.45 13.05
N VAL A 105 -0.99 -6.87 11.90
CA VAL A 105 -2.23 -6.15 11.64
C VAL A 105 -3.19 -7.08 10.92
N ILE A 106 -4.40 -7.24 11.45
CA ILE A 106 -5.43 -8.13 10.88
C ILE A 106 -6.57 -7.26 10.36
N ILE A 107 -6.81 -7.33 9.05
CA ILE A 107 -7.80 -6.51 8.36
C ILE A 107 -8.89 -7.41 7.79
N PRO A 108 -10.17 -7.18 8.10
CA PRO A 108 -11.29 -7.88 7.45
C PRO A 108 -11.24 -7.69 5.92
N ASN A 109 -11.48 -8.75 5.16
CA ASN A 109 -11.38 -8.69 3.69
C ASN A 109 -12.38 -7.72 3.06
N SER A 110 -13.58 -7.55 3.66
CA SER A 110 -14.54 -6.53 3.17
C SER A 110 -13.96 -5.13 3.25
N LYS A 111 -13.23 -4.81 4.35
CA LYS A 111 -12.56 -3.52 4.49
C LYS A 111 -11.40 -3.38 3.51
N MET A 112 -10.66 -4.46 3.27
CA MET A 112 -9.58 -4.48 2.28
C MET A 112 -10.11 -4.19 0.86
N ALA A 113 -11.20 -4.84 0.46
CA ALA A 113 -11.81 -4.68 -0.85
C ALA A 113 -12.45 -3.29 -1.07
N GLU A 114 -12.85 -2.60 0.00
CA GLU A 114 -13.42 -1.25 -0.04
C GLU A 114 -12.35 -0.15 0.03
N SER A 115 -11.12 -0.48 0.41
CA SER A 115 -10.03 0.49 0.62
C SER A 115 -9.20 0.71 -0.63
N ILE A 116 -8.63 1.91 -0.76
CA ILE A 116 -7.56 2.17 -1.72
C ILE A 116 -6.29 1.48 -1.19
N VAL A 117 -5.73 0.59 -2.00
CA VAL A 117 -4.50 -0.13 -1.68
C VAL A 117 -3.41 0.23 -2.68
N THR A 118 -2.30 0.75 -2.20
CA THR A 118 -1.08 0.93 -2.99
C THR A 118 -0.20 -0.29 -2.81
N ASN A 119 0.02 -1.04 -3.90
CA ASN A 119 0.96 -2.16 -3.91
C ASN A 119 2.30 -1.68 -4.47
N TYR A 120 3.35 -1.66 -3.63
CA TYR A 120 4.68 -1.21 -4.02
C TYR A 120 5.50 -2.27 -4.77
N TYR A 121 4.98 -3.50 -4.85
CA TYR A 121 5.64 -4.60 -5.56
C TYR A 121 4.93 -4.96 -6.88
N SER A 122 3.90 -4.20 -7.25
CA SER A 122 3.17 -4.38 -8.50
C SER A 122 3.06 -3.05 -9.27
N PRO A 123 3.29 -3.02 -10.60
CA PRO A 123 3.62 -4.15 -11.47
C PRO A 123 5.07 -4.63 -11.34
N GLU A 124 5.97 -3.84 -10.75
CA GLU A 124 7.40 -4.15 -10.54
C GLU A 124 7.81 -3.76 -9.13
N THR A 125 8.84 -4.43 -8.60
CA THR A 125 9.38 -4.12 -7.26
C THR A 125 10.22 -2.84 -7.24
N ALA A 126 10.68 -2.39 -8.41
CA ALA A 126 11.50 -1.18 -8.56
C ALA A 126 10.69 0.09 -8.27
N ILE A 127 11.19 0.94 -7.37
CA ILE A 127 10.49 2.12 -6.87
C ILE A 127 11.20 3.39 -7.31
N ASN A 128 10.46 4.31 -7.91
CA ASN A 128 10.96 5.62 -8.24
C ASN A 128 11.16 6.47 -6.99
N LEU A 129 12.37 6.96 -6.80
CA LEU A 129 12.74 7.95 -5.80
C LEU A 129 12.86 9.32 -6.44
N ILE A 130 12.18 10.29 -5.89
CA ILE A 130 12.36 11.70 -6.24
C ILE A 130 12.88 12.41 -5.00
N ILE A 131 14.03 13.10 -5.16
CA ILE A 131 14.65 13.90 -4.10
C ILE A 131 14.73 15.31 -4.62
N THR A 132 14.24 16.26 -3.84
CA THR A 132 14.30 17.68 -4.16
C THR A 132 15.35 18.37 -3.30
N SER A 133 16.06 19.33 -3.90
CA SER A 133 17.01 20.21 -3.22
C SER A 133 17.09 21.52 -3.99
N GLY A 134 17.97 22.44 -3.57
CA GLY A 134 18.16 23.71 -4.25
C GLY A 134 19.61 24.15 -4.21
N VAL A 135 19.99 25.00 -5.16
CA VAL A 135 21.29 25.65 -5.25
C VAL A 135 21.13 27.16 -5.24
N ALA A 136 22.21 27.88 -4.87
CA ALA A 136 22.20 29.33 -4.87
C ALA A 136 21.93 29.91 -6.26
N TYR A 137 21.35 31.11 -6.31
CA TYR A 137 21.05 31.80 -7.56
C TYR A 137 22.32 32.18 -8.38
N GLU A 138 23.45 32.27 -7.70
CA GLU A 138 24.74 32.63 -8.28
C GLU A 138 25.46 31.46 -8.94
N GLU A 139 24.92 30.22 -8.77
CA GLU A 139 25.59 29.03 -9.28
C GLU A 139 25.40 28.86 -10.79
N ASP A 140 26.44 28.30 -11.42
CA ASP A 140 26.36 27.84 -12.79
C ASP A 140 25.51 26.56 -12.90
N LEU A 141 24.33 26.72 -13.48
CA LEU A 141 23.34 25.64 -13.57
C LEU A 141 23.82 24.47 -14.44
N GLU A 142 24.64 24.70 -15.47
CA GLU A 142 25.21 23.64 -16.30
C GLU A 142 26.22 22.81 -15.50
N ASN A 143 27.05 23.48 -14.66
CA ASN A 143 27.97 22.79 -13.76
C ASN A 143 27.23 22.01 -12.67
N VAL A 144 26.11 22.53 -12.14
CA VAL A 144 25.26 21.84 -11.18
C VAL A 144 24.69 20.55 -11.79
N GLU A 145 24.05 20.64 -12.95
CA GLU A 145 23.49 19.50 -13.67
C GLU A 145 24.55 18.42 -13.93
N LYS A 146 25.70 18.81 -14.48
CA LYS A 146 26.81 17.89 -14.72
C LYS A 146 27.26 17.18 -13.44
N THR A 147 27.39 17.94 -12.35
CA THR A 147 27.84 17.39 -11.05
C THR A 147 26.83 16.40 -10.46
N VAL A 148 25.53 16.69 -10.62
CA VAL A 148 24.48 15.77 -10.19
C VAL A 148 24.53 14.48 -11.02
N PHE A 149 24.61 14.57 -12.35
CA PHE A 149 24.72 13.36 -13.19
C PHE A 149 25.99 12.55 -12.90
N GLU A 150 27.14 13.18 -12.64
CA GLU A 150 28.36 12.49 -12.20
C GLU A 150 28.11 11.73 -10.89
N SER A 151 27.40 12.34 -9.94
CA SER A 151 27.03 11.75 -8.65
C SER A 151 26.11 10.55 -8.80
N LEU A 152 25.08 10.68 -9.62
CA LEU A 152 24.11 9.60 -9.87
C LEU A 152 24.77 8.43 -10.64
N ASN A 153 25.61 8.73 -11.65
CA ASN A 153 26.35 7.72 -12.39
C ASN A 153 27.39 6.97 -11.54
N GLN A 154 27.93 7.63 -10.51
CA GLN A 154 28.76 6.95 -9.51
C GLN A 154 27.94 5.91 -8.75
N LEU A 155 26.73 6.27 -8.31
CA LEU A 155 25.85 5.37 -7.57
C LEU A 155 25.35 4.19 -8.42
N LEU A 156 25.09 4.40 -9.72
CA LEU A 156 24.76 3.30 -10.63
C LEU A 156 25.82 2.19 -10.63
N LYS A 157 27.08 2.53 -10.41
CA LYS A 157 28.22 1.58 -10.42
C LYS A 157 28.53 1.00 -9.05
N THR A 158 28.18 1.69 -7.96
CA THR A 158 28.68 1.36 -6.61
C THR A 158 27.60 0.92 -5.63
N SER A 159 26.36 1.34 -5.84
CA SER A 159 25.28 1.04 -4.92
C SER A 159 24.57 -0.27 -5.28
N LYS A 160 24.39 -1.12 -4.28
CA LYS A 160 23.61 -2.35 -4.38
C LYS A 160 22.10 -2.16 -4.23
N TYR A 161 21.66 -0.92 -4.00
CA TYR A 161 20.27 -0.57 -3.76
C TYR A 161 19.58 -0.02 -5.00
N VAL A 162 20.32 0.29 -6.05
CA VAL A 162 19.79 0.76 -7.34
C VAL A 162 19.16 -0.41 -8.09
N ALA A 163 18.02 -0.18 -8.74
CA ALA A 163 17.39 -1.15 -9.63
C ALA A 163 18.20 -1.33 -10.91
N GLU A 164 18.12 -2.52 -11.51
CA GLU A 164 18.74 -2.79 -12.80
C GLU A 164 18.13 -1.88 -13.89
N ASN A 165 18.95 -1.48 -14.85
CA ASN A 165 18.54 -0.62 -15.96
C ASN A 165 17.97 0.76 -15.56
N THR A 166 18.31 1.24 -14.37
CA THR A 166 17.89 2.58 -13.91
C THR A 166 18.50 3.68 -14.78
N GLU A 167 17.64 4.53 -15.32
CA GLU A 167 18.03 5.78 -15.95
C GLU A 167 17.88 6.94 -14.95
N PRO A 168 18.98 7.58 -14.51
CA PRO A 168 18.92 8.71 -13.62
C PRO A 168 18.28 9.91 -14.31
N GLY A 169 17.42 10.63 -13.60
CA GLY A 169 16.79 11.84 -14.07
C GLY A 169 17.20 13.04 -13.23
N PHE A 170 17.25 14.21 -13.86
CA PHE A 170 17.49 15.49 -13.22
C PHE A 170 16.69 16.58 -13.92
N GLY A 171 16.29 17.62 -13.18
CA GLY A 171 15.71 18.83 -13.74
C GLY A 171 15.55 19.92 -12.72
N PHE A 172 15.67 21.17 -13.16
CA PHE A 172 15.29 22.32 -12.35
C PHE A 172 13.76 22.43 -12.36
N SER A 173 13.17 22.76 -11.21
CA SER A 173 11.71 22.80 -11.03
C SER A 173 11.16 24.21 -10.96
N GLU A 174 11.79 25.07 -10.18
CA GLU A 174 11.29 26.43 -9.94
C GLU A 174 12.37 27.35 -9.35
N PHE A 175 12.12 28.67 -9.43
CA PHE A 175 12.83 29.67 -8.66
C PHE A 175 12.15 29.78 -7.28
N GLY A 176 12.80 29.27 -6.24
CA GLY A 176 12.32 29.32 -4.85
C GLY A 176 12.71 30.63 -4.16
N ASP A 177 12.33 30.79 -2.90
CA ASP A 177 12.58 32.03 -2.12
C ASP A 177 14.06 32.39 -1.98
N SER A 178 14.94 31.39 -1.91
CA SER A 178 16.40 31.60 -1.73
C SER A 178 17.26 30.69 -2.59
N ASN A 179 16.65 29.85 -3.42
CA ASN A 179 17.33 28.82 -4.21
C ASN A 179 16.69 28.67 -5.59
N ILE A 180 17.44 28.13 -6.54
CA ILE A 180 16.88 27.46 -7.71
C ILE A 180 16.69 26.00 -7.33
N ASN A 181 15.42 25.56 -7.28
CA ASN A 181 15.06 24.23 -6.87
C ASN A 181 15.26 23.23 -8.02
N PHE A 182 15.71 22.03 -7.67
CA PHE A 182 15.89 20.93 -8.61
C PHE A 182 15.39 19.62 -8.01
N TRP A 183 15.12 18.66 -8.88
CA TRP A 183 14.81 17.29 -8.50
C TRP A 183 15.78 16.31 -9.15
N VAL A 184 16.03 15.21 -8.46
CA VAL A 184 16.74 14.04 -8.97
C VAL A 184 15.86 12.82 -8.85
N ARG A 185 15.89 11.95 -9.88
CA ARG A 185 15.16 10.68 -9.92
C ARG A 185 16.13 9.53 -10.10
N MET A 186 15.94 8.51 -9.28
CA MET A 186 16.54 7.18 -9.43
C MET A 186 15.55 6.09 -9.04
N GLN A 187 15.78 4.86 -9.46
CA GLN A 187 14.97 3.72 -9.06
C GLN A 187 15.73 2.88 -8.04
N ALA A 188 15.08 2.62 -6.90
CA ALA A 188 15.51 1.63 -5.94
C ALA A 188 14.97 0.26 -6.33
N LYS A 189 15.73 -0.81 -6.07
CA LYS A 189 15.33 -2.18 -6.44
C LYS A 189 14.09 -2.69 -5.71
N ASP A 190 13.82 -2.17 -4.52
CA ASP A 190 12.67 -2.53 -3.67
C ASP A 190 12.39 -1.44 -2.62
N TRP A 191 11.29 -1.59 -1.87
CA TRP A 191 10.89 -0.65 -0.84
C TRP A 191 11.93 -0.45 0.27
N PRO A 192 12.53 -1.49 0.89
CA PRO A 192 13.57 -1.29 1.89
C PRO A 192 14.83 -0.61 1.34
N ALA A 193 15.23 -0.94 0.10
CA ALA A 193 16.36 -0.31 -0.56
C ALA A 193 16.15 1.18 -0.83
N SER A 194 14.90 1.63 -0.97
CA SER A 194 14.58 3.02 -1.25
C SER A 194 15.10 3.97 -0.17
N PHE A 195 15.02 3.60 1.10
CA PHE A 195 15.52 4.41 2.22
C PHE A 195 17.04 4.53 2.21
N GLN A 196 17.73 3.43 1.89
CA GLN A 196 19.18 3.40 1.83
C GLN A 196 19.69 4.19 0.63
N LEU A 197 19.09 3.97 -0.55
CA LEU A 197 19.44 4.67 -1.76
C LEU A 197 19.21 6.18 -1.62
N LYS A 198 18.10 6.60 -1.02
CA LYS A 198 17.82 8.02 -0.73
C LYS A 198 18.96 8.64 0.10
N SER A 199 19.41 7.94 1.15
CA SER A 199 20.51 8.40 1.99
C SER A 199 21.83 8.47 1.22
N GLU A 200 22.13 7.49 0.35
CA GLU A 200 23.33 7.49 -0.48
C GLU A 200 23.33 8.64 -1.50
N ILE A 201 22.21 8.89 -2.17
CA ILE A 201 22.06 9.99 -3.13
C ILE A 201 22.37 11.33 -2.44
N ILE A 202 21.74 11.59 -1.30
CA ILE A 202 21.99 12.83 -0.54
C ILE A 202 23.47 12.99 -0.18
N LYS A 203 24.08 11.92 0.35
CA LYS A 203 25.51 11.95 0.75
C LYS A 203 26.45 12.20 -0.42
N VAL A 204 26.24 11.54 -1.56
CA VAL A 204 27.10 11.65 -2.72
C VAL A 204 26.97 13.03 -3.37
N ILE A 205 25.73 13.53 -3.55
CA ILE A 205 25.49 14.87 -4.08
C ILE A 205 26.13 15.92 -3.15
N HIS A 206 25.88 15.87 -1.84
CA HIS A 206 26.46 16.79 -0.88
C HIS A 206 28.00 16.80 -0.91
N LYS A 207 28.61 15.61 -0.97
CA LYS A 207 30.08 15.49 -1.06
C LYS A 207 30.62 16.14 -2.35
N ASN A 208 29.98 15.87 -3.50
CA ASN A 208 30.45 16.39 -4.78
C ASN A 208 30.18 17.88 -4.92
N PHE A 209 29.08 18.39 -4.35
CA PHE A 209 28.85 19.84 -4.28
C PHE A 209 29.90 20.54 -3.45
N ASN A 210 30.27 20.02 -2.27
CA ASN A 210 31.34 20.56 -1.47
C ASN A 210 32.71 20.57 -2.22
N ASN A 211 33.03 19.48 -2.92
CA ASN A 211 34.28 19.38 -3.69
C ASN A 211 34.36 20.41 -4.84
N LYS A 212 33.19 20.67 -5.47
CA LYS A 212 33.13 21.65 -6.60
C LYS A 212 32.70 23.03 -6.13
N LYS A 213 32.57 23.26 -4.82
CA LYS A 213 32.15 24.54 -4.21
C LYS A 213 30.80 25.03 -4.68
N ILE A 214 29.89 24.11 -5.00
CA ILE A 214 28.51 24.43 -5.30
C ILE A 214 27.75 24.67 -3.99
N THR A 215 27.10 25.81 -3.89
CA THR A 215 26.48 26.31 -2.66
C THR A 215 25.02 25.87 -2.58
N ILE A 216 24.66 25.24 -1.45
CA ILE A 216 23.28 25.05 -1.01
C ILE A 216 23.00 26.17 -0.02
N ASN A 217 22.10 27.09 -0.39
CA ASN A 217 21.82 28.24 0.46
C ASN A 217 21.11 27.87 1.76
N TYR A 218 21.41 28.63 2.80
CA TYR A 218 20.52 28.79 3.94
C TYR A 218 19.39 29.76 3.57
N PRO A 219 18.25 29.76 4.28
CA PRO A 219 17.24 30.79 4.10
C PRO A 219 17.85 32.18 4.25
N THR A 220 17.82 32.97 3.18
CA THR A 220 18.41 34.32 3.14
C THR A 220 17.34 35.38 3.30
N ARG A 221 17.63 36.45 4.07
CA ARG A 221 16.78 37.64 4.18
C ARG A 221 17.63 38.88 3.96
N ARG A 222 17.19 39.75 3.05
CA ARG A 222 17.82 41.06 2.85
C ARG A 222 17.22 42.03 3.89
N ILE A 223 18.07 42.54 4.79
CA ILE A 223 17.68 43.59 5.76
C ILE A 223 18.07 44.93 5.17
N ILE A 224 17.08 45.81 4.97
CA ILE A 224 17.32 47.20 4.51
C ILE A 224 17.21 48.06 5.75
N ASN A 225 18.29 48.69 6.16
CA ASN A 225 18.30 49.73 7.23
C ASN A 225 18.10 51.08 6.57
N ASP A 226 16.95 51.70 6.81
CA ASP A 226 16.60 53.05 6.31
C ASP A 226 17.36 54.18 7.02
N ASN A 227 18.47 53.90 7.70
CA ASN A 227 19.22 54.91 8.48
C ASN A 227 20.36 55.59 7.70
N GLU A 228 20.40 55.52 6.37
CA GLU A 228 21.27 56.37 5.54
C GLU A 228 20.42 57.38 4.75
N GLN A 229 20.02 58.46 5.46
CA GLN A 229 19.68 59.76 4.85
C GLN A 229 20.81 60.76 5.08
#